data_73e5ca6acdd551f86f087db6393592a9
#
_entry.id   73e5ca6acdd551f86f087db6393592a9
#
_cell.length_a   1.000
_cell.length_b   1.000
_cell.length_c   1.000
_cell.angle_alpha   90.00
_cell.angle_beta   90.00
_cell.angle_gamma   90.00
#
_symmetry.space_group_name_H-M   'P 1'
#
loop_
_entity.id
_entity.type
_entity.pdbx_description
1 polymer ?
#
loop_
_entity_poly.entity_id
_entity_poly.type
_entity_poly.pdbx_seq_one_letter_code
_entity_poly.pdbx_strand_id
1 'polypeptide(L)'
;MNRLYRLPVFFCCSLFATVPLHAAKLVAAKKVAPQNVLLTTMQTELTWAMTSLGHPAAQADAKAESAQQPPYFISYDVSDSYSTRITAEYGALMNSTEEHVRMGDIQVRVGSPALDNTHGTHRTSALSTIALPLEDDGAALARSLWFATNRGYGNALQNYLQVKTETQVRAKEEDTSPDFSVEKPVTGALETPVTQEPIDRKAWEARLRAMSASLRAYPDVFFDAVILTADSENDYYVSSEGAMVISPMQRVRLVIVARTRADDGMDLFRVVTYEAHVIAGLPAQAKVDADIAAMGKNLEDLRKAPLTEPFNGPAILSGRASAVFFHEVLGHRLEGQRQRGDEEGQTFTKDIGKPILPSFLSVADDPTLSTFNGTQLSGHYDFDDEGEPARRVDLIDDGVLKTFLMSRLPIANFANSNGHGRAQTGKLPTGRQGNLIVTSSKTVSDAELRAMLIAEAKKQNKAYGLYFEDISSGFAVTQRSSPQAFSVIPLVVYRVYVDGRPDELVRGVSIVGTPQTVLNRIVATDDSPQVFNGECGAESGTIPVSAIAPAMLVSEMETQKQQQGTARPPILPPPPADVPAAKEVR
;
A
#
# COMPACT_ATOMS: atom_id res chain seq x y z
N MET A 1 -12.32 79.32 29.17
CA MET A 1 -12.66 78.76 27.83
C MET A 1 -11.52 77.90 27.35
N ASN A 2 -11.78 76.63 27.31
CA ASN A 2 -10.86 75.51 27.12
C ASN A 2 -10.27 75.41 25.74
N ARG A 3 -8.98 75.15 25.62
CA ARG A 3 -8.39 74.44 24.46
C ARG A 3 -7.44 73.39 24.96
N LEU A 4 -7.84 72.13 24.67
CA LEU A 4 -7.08 70.90 24.82
C LEU A 4 -6.08 70.76 23.67
N TYR A 5 -4.82 70.54 24.01
CA TYR A 5 -3.77 70.07 23.10
C TYR A 5 -3.68 68.55 23.17
N ARG A 6 -3.84 67.88 22.03
CA ARG A 6 -3.56 66.44 21.83
C ARG A 6 -2.13 66.29 21.32
N LEU A 7 -1.34 65.51 22.04
CA LEU A 7 -0.07 64.96 21.56
C LEU A 7 -0.34 63.62 20.81
N PRO A 8 0.36 63.34 19.71
CA PRO A 8 0.29 62.02 19.08
C PRO A 8 1.30 61.06 19.70
N VAL A 9 0.83 59.89 20.10
CA VAL A 9 1.66 58.75 20.52
C VAL A 9 2.10 58.00 19.28
N PHE A 10 3.39 57.95 19.01
CA PHE A 10 3.99 57.07 18.01
C PHE A 10 4.01 55.63 18.54
N PHE A 11 3.26 54.73 17.92
CA PHE A 11 3.34 53.31 18.16
C PHE A 11 4.38 52.72 17.19
N CYS A 12 5.50 52.26 17.74
CA CYS A 12 6.51 51.51 17.01
C CYS A 12 6.07 50.07 16.89
N CYS A 13 5.54 49.63 15.70
CA CYS A 13 5.24 48.25 15.41
C CYS A 13 6.51 47.47 15.11
N SER A 14 6.98 46.69 16.08
CA SER A 14 7.97 45.66 15.86
C SER A 14 7.26 44.45 15.25
N LEU A 15 7.52 44.16 13.96
CA LEU A 15 7.12 42.91 13.32
C LEU A 15 7.95 41.75 13.92
N PHE A 16 7.35 40.98 14.80
CA PHE A 16 7.80 39.63 15.10
C PHE A 16 7.20 38.67 14.08
N ALA A 17 8.03 38.15 13.19
CA ALA A 17 7.66 37.04 12.35
C ALA A 17 7.48 35.79 13.24
N THR A 18 6.26 35.40 13.49
CA THR A 18 5.95 34.13 14.15
C THR A 18 6.03 33.03 13.12
N VAL A 19 7.09 32.24 13.18
CA VAL A 19 7.14 30.92 12.52
C VAL A 19 6.09 30.04 13.21
N PRO A 20 5.15 29.40 12.51
CA PRO A 20 4.23 28.48 13.15
C PRO A 20 5.00 27.21 13.53
N LEU A 21 5.27 27.04 14.82
CA LEU A 21 5.59 25.74 15.39
C LEU A 21 4.36 24.85 15.20
N HIS A 22 4.44 23.87 14.32
CA HIS A 22 3.48 22.78 14.29
C HIS A 22 3.65 21.98 15.58
N ALA A 23 2.83 22.30 16.57
CA ALA A 23 2.70 21.46 17.75
C ALA A 23 2.07 20.15 17.31
N ALA A 24 2.82 19.05 17.36
CA ALA A 24 2.26 17.73 17.33
C ALA A 24 1.15 17.67 18.41
N LYS A 25 -0.10 17.50 17.98
CA LYS A 25 -1.21 17.25 18.91
C LYS A 25 -0.90 15.93 19.60
N LEU A 26 -0.46 15.98 20.84
CA LEU A 26 -0.57 14.85 21.74
C LEU A 26 -2.05 14.47 21.79
N VAL A 27 -2.38 13.31 21.22
CA VAL A 27 -3.72 12.73 21.30
C VAL A 27 -3.99 12.50 22.78
N ALA A 28 -4.90 13.27 23.36
CA ALA A 28 -5.30 13.11 24.74
C ALA A 28 -5.97 11.73 24.87
N ALA A 29 -5.41 10.85 25.69
CA ALA A 29 -5.96 9.53 25.97
C ALA A 29 -7.46 9.66 26.35
N LYS A 30 -8.35 9.19 25.47
CA LYS A 30 -9.78 9.09 25.77
C LYS A 30 -9.97 8.02 26.85
N LYS A 31 -10.72 8.34 27.89
CA LYS A 31 -11.14 7.37 28.92
C LYS A 31 -11.88 6.22 28.25
N VAL A 32 -11.40 5.01 28.48
CA VAL A 32 -11.98 3.75 27.99
C VAL A 32 -13.41 3.61 28.51
N ALA A 33 -14.34 3.34 27.61
CA ALA A 33 -15.68 2.82 27.91
C ALA A 33 -15.61 1.42 28.57
N PRO A 34 -16.71 0.89 29.15
CA PRO A 34 -16.69 -0.31 29.98
C PRO A 34 -15.98 -1.47 29.28
N GLN A 35 -15.14 -2.15 30.06
CA GLN A 35 -14.26 -3.28 29.75
C GLN A 35 -14.50 -3.95 28.38
N ASN A 36 -13.59 -3.71 27.43
CA ASN A 36 -13.55 -4.48 26.19
C ASN A 36 -13.12 -5.92 26.54
N VAL A 37 -14.06 -6.86 26.43
CA VAL A 37 -13.86 -8.27 26.81
C VAL A 37 -12.72 -8.89 26.05
N LEU A 38 -12.62 -8.64 24.72
CA LEU A 38 -11.57 -9.15 23.87
C LEU A 38 -10.19 -8.68 24.36
N LEU A 39 -10.00 -7.36 24.49
CA LEU A 39 -8.71 -6.79 24.92
C LEU A 39 -8.31 -7.26 26.33
N THR A 40 -9.25 -7.34 27.26
CA THR A 40 -9.00 -7.82 28.62
C THR A 40 -8.58 -9.30 28.62
N THR A 41 -9.22 -10.11 27.77
CA THR A 41 -8.90 -11.53 27.64
C THR A 41 -7.51 -11.71 27.01
N MET A 42 -7.19 -10.95 25.94
CA MET A 42 -5.88 -10.96 25.32
C MET A 42 -4.76 -10.65 26.32
N GLN A 43 -4.93 -9.60 27.14
CA GLN A 43 -3.95 -9.24 28.18
C GLN A 43 -3.78 -10.32 29.24
N THR A 44 -4.89 -10.93 29.67
CA THR A 44 -4.89 -11.97 30.70
C THR A 44 -4.14 -13.21 30.20
N GLU A 45 -4.47 -13.69 29.00
CA GLU A 45 -3.82 -14.85 28.38
C GLU A 45 -2.36 -14.59 28.05
N LEU A 46 -2.01 -13.39 27.58
CA LEU A 46 -0.63 -12.98 27.34
C LEU A 46 0.21 -13.03 28.62
N THR A 47 -0.30 -12.46 29.70
CA THR A 47 0.37 -12.46 31.00
C THR A 47 0.55 -13.88 31.52
N TRP A 48 -0.48 -14.71 31.39
CA TRP A 48 -0.41 -16.12 31.79
C TRP A 48 0.61 -16.91 30.93
N ALA A 49 0.62 -16.71 29.63
CA ALA A 49 1.57 -17.34 28.71
C ALA A 49 3.03 -16.99 29.06
N MET A 50 3.33 -15.71 29.28
CA MET A 50 4.66 -15.25 29.64
C MET A 50 5.15 -15.82 30.98
N THR A 51 4.25 -16.05 31.94
CA THR A 51 4.60 -16.60 33.26
C THR A 51 4.68 -18.13 33.31
N SER A 52 4.07 -18.80 32.34
CA SER A 52 3.91 -20.27 32.35
C SER A 52 4.77 -21.01 31.34
N LEU A 53 4.98 -20.43 30.13
CA LEU A 53 5.71 -21.10 29.07
C LEU A 53 7.21 -21.14 29.32
N GLY A 54 7.82 -22.32 29.14
CA GLY A 54 9.24 -22.52 29.31
C GLY A 54 9.73 -22.50 30.76
N HIS A 55 8.81 -22.38 31.75
CA HIS A 55 9.13 -22.50 33.16
C HIS A 55 8.82 -23.92 33.62
N PRO A 56 9.79 -24.69 34.16
CA PRO A 56 9.54 -26.03 34.61
C PRO A 56 8.49 -26.01 35.75
N ALA A 57 7.51 -26.91 35.67
CA ALA A 57 6.65 -27.18 36.81
C ALA A 57 7.54 -27.67 37.96
N ALA A 58 7.21 -27.29 39.20
CA ALA A 58 7.98 -27.58 40.41
C ALA A 58 8.31 -29.08 40.66
N GLN A 59 7.92 -29.99 39.76
CA GLN A 59 8.11 -31.45 39.80
C GLN A 59 8.72 -32.03 38.51
N ALA A 60 9.27 -31.20 37.62
CA ALA A 60 9.87 -31.70 36.38
C ALA A 60 11.29 -32.25 36.59
N ASP A 61 11.62 -33.39 35.95
CA ASP A 61 12.95 -33.99 35.97
C ASP A 61 13.99 -33.02 35.37
N ALA A 62 15.15 -32.92 36.01
CA ALA A 62 16.27 -32.03 35.63
C ALA A 62 16.74 -32.18 34.15
N LYS A 63 16.44 -33.31 33.48
CA LYS A 63 16.69 -33.51 32.04
C LYS A 63 15.67 -32.84 31.15
N ALA A 64 14.45 -32.58 31.64
CA ALA A 64 13.42 -31.80 30.91
C ALA A 64 13.67 -30.29 31.00
N GLU A 65 14.35 -29.83 32.07
CA GLU A 65 14.66 -28.40 32.28
C GLU A 65 15.62 -27.82 31.22
N SER A 66 16.55 -28.63 30.70
CA SER A 66 17.57 -28.14 29.75
C SER A 66 17.04 -27.86 28.32
N ALA A 67 15.84 -28.31 28.01
CA ALA A 67 15.25 -28.19 26.67
C ALA A 67 14.17 -27.09 26.56
N GLN A 68 13.70 -26.55 27.70
CA GLN A 68 12.64 -25.54 27.71
C GLN A 68 13.24 -24.14 27.90
N GLN A 69 13.12 -23.31 26.89
CA GLN A 69 13.52 -21.91 26.94
C GLN A 69 12.28 -21.02 26.89
N PRO A 70 12.06 -20.12 27.88
CA PRO A 70 10.89 -19.24 27.88
C PRO A 70 10.90 -18.32 26.67
N PRO A 71 9.74 -17.92 26.17
CA PRO A 71 9.65 -16.88 25.16
C PRO A 71 10.13 -15.55 25.76
N TYR A 72 10.87 -14.76 25.00
CA TYR A 72 11.27 -13.42 25.41
C TYR A 72 10.24 -12.37 24.94
N PHE A 73 9.45 -12.71 23.94
CA PHE A 73 8.41 -11.82 23.37
C PHE A 73 7.20 -12.65 22.92
N ILE A 74 6.02 -12.16 23.26
CA ILE A 74 4.75 -12.62 22.71
C ILE A 74 3.92 -11.37 22.37
N SER A 75 3.23 -11.38 21.22
CA SER A 75 2.17 -10.44 20.90
C SER A 75 0.94 -11.16 20.37
N TYR A 76 -0.20 -10.54 20.60
CA TYR A 76 -1.48 -10.88 19.98
C TYR A 76 -1.94 -9.68 19.18
N ASP A 77 -2.22 -9.93 17.92
CA ASP A 77 -2.88 -9.01 17.01
C ASP A 77 -4.20 -9.64 16.55
N VAL A 78 -5.32 -9.00 16.87
CA VAL A 78 -6.65 -9.53 16.56
C VAL A 78 -7.39 -8.55 15.68
N SER A 79 -7.60 -8.97 14.42
CA SER A 79 -8.45 -8.27 13.47
C SER A 79 -9.89 -8.76 13.59
N ASP A 80 -10.80 -7.84 13.87
CA ASP A 80 -12.26 -8.04 13.92
C ASP A 80 -12.91 -7.23 12.82
N SER A 81 -13.23 -7.90 11.69
CA SER A 81 -13.56 -7.24 10.42
C SER A 81 -14.97 -7.59 9.94
N TYR A 82 -15.68 -6.56 9.49
CA TYR A 82 -16.95 -6.66 8.78
C TYR A 82 -16.74 -6.21 7.33
N SER A 83 -17.18 -7.01 6.38
CA SER A 83 -17.07 -6.70 4.97
C SER A 83 -18.42 -6.86 4.27
N THR A 84 -18.80 -5.86 3.47
CA THR A 84 -19.92 -5.95 2.54
C THR A 84 -19.36 -5.89 1.12
N ARG A 85 -19.69 -6.89 0.31
CA ARG A 85 -19.27 -6.94 -1.09
C ARG A 85 -20.47 -7.14 -2.02
N ILE A 86 -20.63 -6.22 -2.97
CA ILE A 86 -21.66 -6.30 -4.01
C ILE A 86 -20.96 -6.22 -5.38
N THR A 87 -21.30 -7.14 -6.27
CA THR A 87 -20.71 -7.19 -7.63
C THR A 87 -21.82 -7.33 -8.66
N ALA A 88 -21.76 -6.52 -9.70
CA ALA A 88 -22.63 -6.63 -10.88
C ALA A 88 -21.79 -6.71 -12.15
N GLU A 89 -22.23 -7.52 -13.10
CA GLU A 89 -21.63 -7.71 -14.41
C GLU A 89 -22.72 -7.67 -15.47
N TYR A 90 -22.51 -6.95 -16.53
CA TYR A 90 -23.40 -6.85 -17.67
C TYR A 90 -24.88 -6.56 -17.29
N GLY A 91 -25.09 -5.74 -16.25
CA GLY A 91 -26.41 -5.36 -15.72
C GLY A 91 -27.07 -6.41 -14.82
N ALA A 92 -26.39 -7.51 -14.51
CA ALA A 92 -26.86 -8.54 -13.60
C ALA A 92 -26.08 -8.55 -12.30
N LEU A 93 -26.74 -8.89 -11.19
CA LEU A 93 -26.09 -9.09 -9.90
C LEU A 93 -25.35 -10.42 -9.91
N MET A 94 -24.06 -10.39 -9.62
CA MET A 94 -23.21 -11.57 -9.49
C MET A 94 -23.06 -12.04 -8.05
N ASN A 95 -22.90 -11.08 -7.13
CA ASN A 95 -22.70 -11.36 -5.72
C ASN A 95 -23.23 -10.20 -4.87
N SER A 96 -23.74 -10.52 -3.68
CA SER A 96 -24.09 -9.56 -2.63
C SER A 96 -23.98 -10.27 -1.28
N THR A 97 -22.83 -10.11 -0.62
CA THR A 97 -22.48 -10.80 0.62
C THR A 97 -22.14 -9.81 1.72
N GLU A 98 -22.38 -10.26 2.94
CA GLU A 98 -21.86 -9.66 4.17
C GLU A 98 -21.10 -10.75 4.92
N GLU A 99 -19.97 -10.39 5.46
CA GLU A 99 -19.09 -11.28 6.19
C GLU A 99 -18.63 -10.62 7.48
N HIS A 100 -18.56 -11.37 8.56
CA HIS A 100 -17.92 -10.98 9.82
C HIS A 100 -16.87 -12.04 10.14
N VAL A 101 -15.63 -11.62 10.28
CA VAL A 101 -14.49 -12.50 10.54
C VAL A 101 -13.68 -11.93 11.68
N ARG A 102 -13.30 -12.80 12.63
CA ARG A 102 -12.35 -12.44 13.68
C ARG A 102 -11.17 -13.41 13.63
N MET A 103 -10.00 -12.87 13.35
CA MET A 103 -8.74 -13.63 13.24
C MET A 103 -7.75 -13.12 14.28
N GLY A 104 -6.96 -14.03 14.82
CA GLY A 104 -5.87 -13.68 15.72
C GLY A 104 -4.54 -14.16 15.18
N ASP A 105 -3.58 -13.25 15.10
CA ASP A 105 -2.17 -13.51 14.82
C ASP A 105 -1.40 -13.49 16.14
N ILE A 106 -0.90 -14.65 16.52
CA ILE A 106 -0.12 -14.85 17.72
C ILE A 106 1.35 -14.97 17.33
N GLN A 107 2.15 -14.00 17.75
CA GLN A 107 3.59 -14.05 17.53
C GLN A 107 4.29 -14.54 18.80
N VAL A 108 5.13 -15.57 18.69
CA VAL A 108 5.94 -16.09 19.79
C VAL A 108 7.42 -16.10 19.37
N ARG A 109 8.28 -15.47 20.15
CA ARG A 109 9.72 -15.43 19.93
C ARG A 109 10.48 -16.05 21.09
N VAL A 110 11.36 -17.00 20.74
CA VAL A 110 12.21 -17.76 21.67
C VAL A 110 13.67 -17.51 21.32
N GLY A 111 14.48 -17.27 22.32
CA GLY A 111 15.90 -16.92 22.17
C GLY A 111 16.18 -15.56 22.79
N SER A 112 16.60 -14.61 21.98
CA SER A 112 16.81 -13.21 22.36
C SER A 112 16.62 -12.31 21.15
N PRO A 113 16.44 -10.99 21.33
CA PRO A 113 16.39 -10.05 20.21
C PRO A 113 17.58 -10.17 19.24
N ALA A 114 18.76 -10.54 19.71
CA ALA A 114 19.95 -10.69 18.89
C ALA A 114 19.93 -11.94 18.01
N LEU A 115 19.34 -13.03 18.50
CA LEU A 115 19.23 -14.31 17.77
C LEU A 115 18.01 -15.07 18.30
N ASP A 116 17.03 -15.27 17.47
CA ASP A 116 15.80 -15.97 17.84
C ASP A 116 15.36 -17.01 16.79
N ASN A 117 14.17 -17.58 17.00
CA ASN A 117 13.60 -18.60 16.12
C ASN A 117 13.30 -18.12 14.70
N THR A 118 13.34 -16.82 14.42
CA THR A 118 13.05 -16.25 13.08
C THR A 118 14.29 -16.00 12.24
N HIS A 119 15.47 -16.32 12.77
CA HIS A 119 16.75 -16.04 12.11
C HIS A 119 16.87 -16.68 10.72
N GLY A 120 17.39 -15.93 9.77
CA GLY A 120 17.64 -16.39 8.41
C GLY A 120 16.35 -16.75 7.68
N THR A 121 16.23 -17.99 7.21
CA THR A 121 15.07 -18.50 6.46
C THR A 121 13.88 -18.91 7.34
N HIS A 122 14.03 -18.88 8.67
CA HIS A 122 13.00 -19.30 9.62
C HIS A 122 11.99 -18.20 9.98
N ARG A 123 11.94 -17.12 9.23
CA ARG A 123 11.21 -15.90 9.56
C ARG A 123 9.76 -16.12 9.97
N THR A 124 9.02 -17.00 9.29
CA THR A 124 7.60 -17.28 9.57
C THR A 124 7.38 -18.16 10.81
N SER A 125 8.42 -18.66 11.45
CA SER A 125 8.32 -19.57 12.61
C SER A 125 7.72 -18.93 13.86
N ALA A 126 7.69 -17.61 13.94
CA ALA A 126 7.10 -16.90 15.08
C ALA A 126 5.57 -16.86 15.02
N LEU A 127 4.97 -16.95 13.85
CA LEU A 127 3.55 -16.65 13.64
C LEU A 127 2.67 -17.89 13.73
N SER A 128 1.53 -17.73 14.41
CA SER A 128 0.45 -18.71 14.49
C SER A 128 -0.89 -18.01 14.33
N THR A 129 -1.57 -18.22 13.23
CA THR A 129 -2.88 -17.59 12.93
C THR A 129 -4.02 -18.52 13.28
N ILE A 130 -5.10 -17.98 13.85
CA ILE A 130 -6.29 -18.72 14.24
C ILE A 130 -7.57 -17.88 14.06
N ALA A 131 -8.66 -18.53 13.66
CA ALA A 131 -9.98 -17.91 13.75
C ALA A 131 -10.44 -17.88 15.23
N LEU A 132 -11.01 -16.75 15.65
CA LEU A 132 -11.51 -16.53 16.99
C LEU A 132 -13.04 -16.49 17.02
N PRO A 133 -13.66 -16.78 18.17
CA PRO A 133 -15.09 -16.60 18.36
C PRO A 133 -15.54 -15.17 18.01
N LEU A 134 -16.66 -15.06 17.31
CA LEU A 134 -17.27 -13.77 16.97
C LEU A 134 -18.00 -13.14 18.17
N GLU A 135 -18.43 -13.97 19.12
CA GLU A 135 -19.04 -13.50 20.36
C GLU A 135 -17.96 -13.12 21.37
N ASP A 136 -18.24 -12.08 22.16
CA ASP A 136 -17.35 -11.62 23.24
C ASP A 136 -17.50 -12.49 24.48
N ASP A 137 -17.36 -13.82 24.31
CA ASP A 137 -17.25 -14.79 25.40
C ASP A 137 -15.79 -14.92 25.82
N GLY A 138 -15.46 -14.37 26.99
CA GLY A 138 -14.08 -14.37 27.51
C GLY A 138 -13.50 -15.77 27.70
N ALA A 139 -14.31 -16.78 28.06
CA ALA A 139 -13.82 -18.15 28.24
C ALA A 139 -13.50 -18.82 26.88
N ALA A 140 -14.33 -18.61 25.87
CA ALA A 140 -14.11 -19.13 24.54
C ALA A 140 -12.90 -18.46 23.88
N LEU A 141 -12.78 -17.14 23.98
CA LEU A 141 -11.63 -16.37 23.49
C LEU A 141 -10.32 -16.82 24.17
N ALA A 142 -10.31 -16.90 25.51
CA ALA A 142 -9.15 -17.36 26.27
C ALA A 142 -8.70 -18.77 25.83
N ARG A 143 -9.65 -19.68 25.64
CA ARG A 143 -9.36 -21.05 25.20
C ARG A 143 -8.70 -21.09 23.82
N SER A 144 -9.20 -20.28 22.89
CA SER A 144 -8.65 -20.20 21.53
C SER A 144 -7.24 -19.58 21.53
N LEU A 145 -7.04 -18.48 22.24
CA LEU A 145 -5.74 -17.83 22.39
C LEU A 145 -4.71 -18.76 23.05
N TRP A 146 -5.10 -19.40 24.17
CA TRP A 146 -4.25 -20.38 24.85
C TRP A 146 -3.78 -21.49 23.92
N PHE A 147 -4.70 -22.08 23.14
CA PHE A 147 -4.36 -23.18 22.21
C PHE A 147 -3.38 -22.72 21.13
N ALA A 148 -3.63 -21.55 20.51
CA ALA A 148 -2.77 -21.01 19.48
C ALA A 148 -1.38 -20.63 20.04
N THR A 149 -1.33 -20.02 21.21
CA THR A 149 -0.07 -19.64 21.88
C THR A 149 0.77 -20.86 22.23
N ASN A 150 0.16 -21.91 22.80
CA ASN A 150 0.87 -23.13 23.13
C ASN A 150 1.46 -23.82 21.87
N ARG A 151 0.69 -23.86 20.77
CA ARG A 151 1.16 -24.39 19.50
C ARG A 151 2.27 -23.51 18.91
N GLY A 152 2.11 -22.19 18.92
CA GLY A 152 3.10 -21.22 18.45
C GLY A 152 4.41 -21.34 19.22
N TYR A 153 4.36 -21.47 20.55
CA TYR A 153 5.55 -21.69 21.38
C TYR A 153 6.28 -22.98 21.02
N GLY A 154 5.55 -24.09 20.82
CA GLY A 154 6.17 -25.36 20.39
C GLY A 154 6.92 -25.24 19.07
N ASN A 155 6.32 -24.56 18.09
CA ASN A 155 6.94 -24.28 16.80
C ASN A 155 8.17 -23.37 16.94
N ALA A 156 8.05 -22.28 17.68
CA ALA A 156 9.14 -21.32 17.91
C ALA A 156 10.34 -22.00 18.60
N LEU A 157 10.10 -22.82 19.62
CA LEU A 157 11.16 -23.55 20.32
C LEU A 157 11.90 -24.51 19.39
N GLN A 158 11.19 -25.30 18.57
CA GLN A 158 11.79 -26.20 17.60
C GLN A 158 12.66 -25.45 16.59
N ASN A 159 12.15 -24.37 16.02
CA ASN A 159 12.91 -23.55 15.06
C ASN A 159 14.13 -22.89 15.72
N TYR A 160 14.00 -22.40 16.96
CA TYR A 160 15.15 -21.85 17.66
C TYR A 160 16.29 -22.87 17.87
N LEU A 161 15.95 -24.12 18.17
CA LEU A 161 16.95 -25.19 18.28
C LEU A 161 17.63 -25.49 16.92
N GLN A 162 16.89 -25.39 15.81
CA GLN A 162 17.44 -25.49 14.46
C GLN A 162 18.38 -24.32 14.16
N VAL A 163 17.94 -23.09 14.39
CA VAL A 163 18.74 -21.86 14.23
C VAL A 163 20.06 -21.98 15.00
N LYS A 164 20.04 -22.42 16.27
CA LYS A 164 21.26 -22.64 17.07
C LYS A 164 22.21 -23.64 16.44
N THR A 165 21.68 -24.67 15.83
CA THR A 165 22.52 -25.70 15.15
C THR A 165 23.10 -25.13 13.85
N GLU A 166 22.27 -24.43 13.06
CA GLU A 166 22.68 -23.85 11.78
C GLU A 166 23.76 -22.77 11.96
N THR A 167 23.59 -21.87 12.93
CA THR A 167 24.58 -20.81 13.21
C THR A 167 25.93 -21.32 13.67
N GLN A 168 26.01 -22.55 14.19
CA GLN A 168 27.29 -23.17 14.56
C GLN A 168 28.08 -23.72 13.36
N VAL A 169 27.41 -24.03 12.25
CA VAL A 169 28.03 -24.69 11.08
C VAL A 169 28.09 -23.77 9.84
N ARG A 170 27.38 -22.67 9.84
CA ARG A 170 27.43 -21.69 8.75
C ARG A 170 28.68 -20.81 8.80
N ALA A 171 29.10 -20.35 7.62
CA ALA A 171 30.04 -19.24 7.52
C ALA A 171 29.45 -17.98 8.15
N LYS A 172 30.31 -17.07 8.60
CA LYS A 172 29.88 -15.80 9.19
C LYS A 172 29.03 -15.03 8.17
N GLU A 173 27.83 -14.67 8.57
CA GLU A 173 26.92 -13.85 7.75
C GLU A 173 27.46 -12.43 7.55
N GLU A 174 27.16 -11.81 6.41
CA GLU A 174 27.54 -10.41 6.14
C GLU A 174 26.74 -9.44 7.05
N ASP A 175 25.46 -9.74 7.26
CA ASP A 175 24.58 -8.97 8.16
C ASP A 175 24.51 -9.63 9.54
N THR A 176 24.93 -8.89 10.55
CA THR A 176 24.90 -9.31 11.96
C THR A 176 23.84 -8.52 12.75
N SER A 177 22.90 -7.90 12.08
CA SER A 177 21.80 -7.17 12.74
C SER A 177 20.95 -8.11 13.59
N PRO A 178 20.41 -7.65 14.73
CA PRO A 178 19.48 -8.42 15.54
C PRO A 178 18.28 -8.93 14.75
N ASP A 179 17.62 -9.98 15.20
CA ASP A 179 16.41 -10.52 14.55
C ASP A 179 15.15 -9.76 14.92
N PHE A 180 15.20 -8.98 16.02
CA PHE A 180 14.08 -8.17 16.47
C PHE A 180 14.55 -6.91 17.21
N SER A 181 13.84 -5.80 17.00
CA SER A 181 14.14 -4.56 17.72
C SER A 181 13.48 -4.54 19.09
N VAL A 182 14.09 -3.80 20.01
CA VAL A 182 13.51 -3.49 21.31
C VAL A 182 12.95 -2.09 21.23
N GLU A 183 11.62 -1.96 21.33
CA GLU A 183 10.92 -0.71 21.20
C GLU A 183 10.31 -0.27 22.55
N LYS A 184 10.00 1.00 22.65
CA LYS A 184 9.26 1.52 23.79
C LYS A 184 7.75 1.28 23.54
N PRO A 185 7.08 0.44 24.34
CA PRO A 185 5.69 0.09 24.07
C PRO A 185 4.76 1.29 24.19
N VAL A 186 3.77 1.36 23.30
CA VAL A 186 2.67 2.30 23.38
C VAL A 186 1.59 1.74 24.30
N THR A 187 1.22 2.50 25.33
CA THR A 187 0.20 2.09 26.30
C THR A 187 -1.00 3.03 26.23
N GLY A 188 -2.21 2.46 26.15
CA GLY A 188 -3.47 3.21 26.28
C GLY A 188 -3.88 4.00 25.05
N ALA A 189 -3.36 3.70 23.88
CA ALA A 189 -3.86 4.21 22.61
C ALA A 189 -5.08 3.41 22.16
N LEU A 190 -6.19 3.59 22.89
CA LEU A 190 -7.41 2.84 22.71
C LEU A 190 -8.44 3.73 22.01
N GLU A 191 -8.53 3.59 20.69
CA GLU A 191 -9.57 4.26 19.92
C GLU A 191 -10.92 3.57 20.11
N THR A 192 -12.00 4.29 19.76
CA THR A 192 -13.34 3.70 19.82
C THR A 192 -13.52 2.78 18.62
N PRO A 193 -13.78 1.48 18.82
CA PRO A 193 -14.03 0.57 17.73
C PRO A 193 -15.15 1.06 16.81
N VAL A 194 -14.96 0.88 15.51
CA VAL A 194 -15.97 1.17 14.50
C VAL A 194 -16.95 0.01 14.39
N THR A 195 -18.16 0.33 13.98
CA THR A 195 -19.18 -0.67 13.64
C THR A 195 -19.23 -0.87 12.14
N GLN A 196 -19.85 -1.95 11.71
CA GLN A 196 -20.12 -2.19 10.29
C GLN A 196 -20.72 -0.94 9.62
N GLU A 197 -20.18 -0.55 8.47
CA GLU A 197 -20.70 0.55 7.68
C GLU A 197 -22.15 0.26 7.25
N PRO A 198 -23.11 1.14 7.57
CA PRO A 198 -24.49 0.92 7.23
C PRO A 198 -24.74 1.11 5.73
N ILE A 199 -25.12 0.02 5.04
CA ILE A 199 -25.35 0.02 3.60
C ILE A 199 -26.78 -0.41 3.28
N ASP A 200 -27.53 0.42 2.53
CA ASP A 200 -28.75 -0.05 1.88
C ASP A 200 -28.39 -0.96 0.69
N ARG A 201 -28.23 -2.26 0.97
CA ARG A 201 -27.82 -3.26 -0.02
C ARG A 201 -28.70 -3.26 -1.25
N LYS A 202 -30.03 -3.17 -1.09
CA LYS A 202 -30.97 -3.21 -2.22
C LYS A 202 -30.79 -2.01 -3.13
N ALA A 203 -30.62 -0.83 -2.56
CA ALA A 203 -30.35 0.37 -3.33
C ALA A 203 -29.02 0.29 -4.08
N TRP A 204 -27.96 -0.22 -3.42
CA TRP A 204 -26.65 -0.41 -4.04
C TRP A 204 -26.63 -1.52 -5.09
N GLU A 205 -27.31 -2.63 -4.88
CA GLU A 205 -27.50 -3.66 -5.90
C GLU A 205 -28.14 -3.09 -7.18
N ALA A 206 -29.16 -2.25 -7.02
CA ALA A 206 -29.80 -1.58 -8.16
C ALA A 206 -28.84 -0.60 -8.86
N ARG A 207 -28.07 0.19 -8.09
CA ARG A 207 -27.08 1.12 -8.63
C ARG A 207 -25.98 0.41 -9.43
N LEU A 208 -25.39 -0.66 -8.87
CA LEU A 208 -24.33 -1.42 -9.55
C LEU A 208 -24.83 -2.06 -10.83
N ARG A 209 -26.04 -2.63 -10.82
CA ARG A 209 -26.68 -3.16 -12.05
C ARG A 209 -26.84 -2.07 -13.11
N ALA A 210 -27.27 -0.87 -12.73
CA ALA A 210 -27.44 0.22 -13.67
C ALA A 210 -26.08 0.70 -14.25
N MET A 211 -25.07 0.85 -13.42
CA MET A 211 -23.70 1.20 -13.83
C MET A 211 -23.14 0.17 -14.81
N SER A 212 -23.21 -1.10 -14.47
CA SER A 212 -22.75 -2.21 -15.32
C SER A 212 -23.55 -2.29 -16.63
N ALA A 213 -24.88 -2.12 -16.57
CA ALA A 213 -25.73 -2.11 -17.75
C ALA A 213 -25.38 -0.97 -18.73
N SER A 214 -24.86 0.16 -18.27
CA SER A 214 -24.51 1.29 -19.14
C SER A 214 -23.35 0.94 -20.09
N LEU A 215 -22.49 -0.01 -19.73
CA LEU A 215 -21.40 -0.49 -20.58
C LEU A 215 -21.89 -1.31 -21.78
N ARG A 216 -23.15 -1.75 -21.79
CA ARG A 216 -23.77 -2.39 -22.98
C ARG A 216 -23.88 -1.44 -24.18
N ALA A 217 -23.78 -0.14 -23.98
CA ALA A 217 -23.72 0.83 -25.06
C ALA A 217 -22.44 0.70 -25.91
N TYR A 218 -21.44 -0.04 -25.42
CA TYR A 218 -20.15 -0.30 -26.07
C TYR A 218 -20.06 -1.78 -26.45
N PRO A 219 -20.50 -2.15 -27.66
CA PRO A 219 -20.66 -3.58 -28.06
C PRO A 219 -19.36 -4.36 -28.09
N ASP A 220 -18.23 -3.68 -28.20
CA ASP A 220 -16.89 -4.29 -28.18
C ASP A 220 -16.34 -4.53 -26.76
N VAL A 221 -17.02 -4.04 -25.72
CA VAL A 221 -16.70 -4.37 -24.33
C VAL A 221 -17.30 -5.76 -24.04
N PHE A 222 -16.43 -6.75 -23.91
CA PHE A 222 -16.85 -8.15 -23.72
C PHE A 222 -16.86 -8.60 -22.25
N PHE A 223 -16.31 -7.79 -21.36
CA PHE A 223 -16.32 -8.02 -19.92
C PHE A 223 -16.42 -6.68 -19.19
N ASP A 224 -17.26 -6.63 -18.20
CA ASP A 224 -17.29 -5.56 -17.21
C ASP A 224 -17.52 -6.15 -15.81
N ALA A 225 -17.08 -5.43 -14.81
CA ALA A 225 -17.44 -5.67 -13.42
C ALA A 225 -17.53 -4.34 -12.67
N VAL A 226 -18.62 -4.15 -11.95
CA VAL A 226 -18.79 -3.04 -11.01
C VAL A 226 -18.88 -3.62 -9.62
N ILE A 227 -17.93 -3.24 -8.77
CA ILE A 227 -17.71 -3.86 -7.46
C ILE A 227 -17.76 -2.77 -6.40
N LEU A 228 -18.63 -2.92 -5.43
CA LEU A 228 -18.60 -2.15 -4.18
C LEU A 228 -18.08 -3.07 -3.07
N THR A 229 -17.08 -2.60 -2.34
CA THR A 229 -16.68 -3.18 -1.05
C THR A 229 -16.76 -2.11 0.03
N ALA A 230 -17.21 -2.50 1.21
CA ALA A 230 -17.16 -1.65 2.39
C ALA A 230 -16.69 -2.49 3.55
N ASP A 231 -15.51 -2.14 4.03
CA ASP A 231 -14.79 -2.84 5.08
C ASP A 231 -14.75 -1.95 6.33
N SER A 232 -15.04 -2.54 7.47
CA SER A 232 -14.92 -1.93 8.80
C SER A 232 -14.13 -2.91 9.65
N GLU A 233 -12.95 -2.52 10.08
CA GLU A 233 -12.00 -3.38 10.78
C GLU A 233 -11.56 -2.71 12.08
N ASN A 234 -11.39 -3.51 13.11
CA ASN A 234 -10.83 -3.09 14.38
C ASN A 234 -9.67 -4.01 14.72
N ASP A 235 -8.46 -3.48 14.73
CA ASP A 235 -7.28 -4.20 15.13
C ASP A 235 -6.99 -3.97 16.61
N TYR A 236 -6.85 -5.06 17.34
CA TYR A 236 -6.54 -5.09 18.76
C TYR A 236 -5.14 -5.67 18.94
N TYR A 237 -4.20 -4.85 19.34
CA TYR A 237 -2.81 -5.27 19.55
C TYR A 237 -2.42 -5.21 21.02
N VAL A 238 -1.81 -6.31 21.52
CA VAL A 238 -1.16 -6.36 22.84
C VAL A 238 0.17 -7.08 22.74
N SER A 239 1.18 -6.63 23.50
CA SER A 239 2.48 -7.29 23.54
C SER A 239 2.99 -7.50 24.96
N SER A 240 3.91 -8.46 25.13
CA SER A 240 4.58 -8.73 26.40
C SER A 240 5.48 -7.59 26.89
N GLU A 241 5.82 -6.65 26.03
CA GLU A 241 6.51 -5.40 26.41
C GLU A 241 5.56 -4.37 27.02
N GLY A 242 4.24 -4.59 26.92
CA GLY A 242 3.21 -3.74 27.51
C GLY A 242 2.50 -2.84 26.49
N ALA A 243 2.69 -3.04 25.19
CA ALA A 243 1.91 -2.33 24.19
C ALA A 243 0.43 -2.73 24.28
N MET A 244 -0.45 -1.76 24.08
CA MET A 244 -1.90 -1.95 24.09
C MET A 244 -2.54 -0.88 23.20
N VAL A 245 -3.01 -1.29 22.01
CA VAL A 245 -3.53 -0.43 20.95
C VAL A 245 -4.86 -0.98 20.43
N ILE A 246 -5.77 -0.10 20.08
CA ILE A 246 -6.96 -0.39 19.25
C ILE A 246 -6.92 0.58 18.08
N SER A 247 -6.85 0.06 16.87
CA SER A 247 -6.78 0.83 15.62
C SER A 247 -8.00 0.50 14.76
N PRO A 248 -9.03 1.36 14.74
CA PRO A 248 -10.18 1.16 13.87
C PRO A 248 -9.89 1.68 12.46
N MET A 249 -10.37 0.95 11.44
CA MET A 249 -10.32 1.36 10.04
C MET A 249 -11.69 1.20 9.39
N GLN A 250 -12.08 2.18 8.58
CA GLN A 250 -13.22 2.06 7.66
C GLN A 250 -12.79 2.43 6.26
N ARG A 251 -13.21 1.63 5.28
CA ARG A 251 -12.85 1.84 3.88
C ARG A 251 -13.97 1.37 2.96
N VAL A 252 -14.38 2.25 2.06
CA VAL A 252 -15.35 1.94 1.01
C VAL A 252 -14.69 2.14 -0.34
N ARG A 253 -14.79 1.13 -1.21
CA ARG A 253 -14.26 1.15 -2.57
C ARG A 253 -15.37 0.87 -3.58
N LEU A 254 -15.43 1.69 -4.62
CA LEU A 254 -16.21 1.42 -5.82
C LEU A 254 -15.24 1.25 -6.99
N VAL A 255 -15.12 0.04 -7.49
CA VAL A 255 -14.21 -0.31 -8.59
C VAL A 255 -15.04 -0.69 -9.82
N ILE A 256 -14.72 -0.07 -10.95
CA ILE A 256 -15.35 -0.33 -12.24
C ILE A 256 -14.26 -0.79 -13.19
N VAL A 257 -14.40 -1.98 -13.72
CA VAL A 257 -13.47 -2.60 -14.67
C VAL A 257 -14.22 -2.86 -15.96
N ALA A 258 -13.60 -2.55 -17.09
CA ALA A 258 -14.10 -2.97 -18.38
C ALA A 258 -12.95 -3.46 -19.26
N ARG A 259 -13.22 -4.46 -20.11
CA ARG A 259 -12.23 -5.08 -21.00
C ARG A 259 -12.76 -5.20 -22.41
N THR A 260 -11.86 -5.00 -23.35
CA THR A 260 -12.08 -5.24 -24.77
C THR A 260 -10.86 -5.96 -25.36
N ARG A 261 -10.96 -6.35 -26.62
CA ARG A 261 -9.86 -6.98 -27.34
C ARG A 261 -9.71 -6.35 -28.72
N ALA A 262 -8.51 -5.95 -29.06
CA ALA A 262 -8.20 -5.45 -30.38
C ALA A 262 -8.22 -6.57 -31.44
N ASP A 263 -8.33 -6.20 -32.71
CA ASP A 263 -8.44 -7.17 -33.82
C ASP A 263 -7.19 -8.07 -33.99
N ASP A 264 -6.06 -7.62 -33.47
CA ASP A 264 -4.80 -8.39 -33.42
C ASP A 264 -4.69 -9.34 -32.20
N GLY A 265 -5.73 -9.41 -31.36
CA GLY A 265 -5.80 -10.29 -30.20
C GLY A 265 -5.30 -9.67 -28.91
N MET A 266 -4.86 -8.43 -28.89
CA MET A 266 -4.41 -7.76 -27.66
C MET A 266 -5.58 -7.48 -26.73
N ASP A 267 -5.51 -7.97 -25.49
CA ASP A 267 -6.44 -7.59 -24.43
C ASP A 267 -6.16 -6.17 -23.96
N LEU A 268 -7.24 -5.39 -23.85
CA LEU A 268 -7.22 -4.01 -23.41
C LEU A 268 -8.21 -3.86 -22.26
N PHE A 269 -7.84 -3.10 -21.24
CA PHE A 269 -8.72 -2.87 -20.11
C PHE A 269 -8.58 -1.45 -19.55
N ARG A 270 -9.62 -1.03 -18.85
CA ARG A 270 -9.65 0.19 -18.06
C ARG A 270 -10.20 -0.10 -16.68
N VAL A 271 -9.71 0.66 -15.71
CA VAL A 271 -10.18 0.60 -14.33
C VAL A 271 -10.42 2.02 -13.84
N VAL A 272 -11.56 2.23 -13.20
CA VAL A 272 -11.85 3.45 -12.43
C VAL A 272 -12.10 3.01 -11.00
N THR A 273 -11.42 3.63 -10.05
CA THR A 273 -11.55 3.34 -8.62
C THR A 273 -11.88 4.62 -7.87
N TYR A 274 -12.86 4.53 -7.00
CA TYR A 274 -13.16 5.55 -6.01
C TYR A 274 -12.99 4.95 -4.61
N GLU A 275 -12.39 5.69 -3.72
CA GLU A 275 -12.19 5.30 -2.34
C GLU A 275 -12.67 6.38 -1.38
N ALA A 276 -13.24 5.94 -0.25
CA ALA A 276 -13.74 6.80 0.81
C ALA A 276 -13.70 6.03 2.14
N HIS A 277 -13.70 6.73 3.27
CA HIS A 277 -13.81 6.07 4.58
C HIS A 277 -15.22 5.55 4.82
N VAL A 278 -16.24 6.24 4.35
CA VAL A 278 -17.66 5.88 4.49
C VAL A 278 -18.38 6.00 3.15
N ILE A 279 -19.50 5.31 3.03
CA ILE A 279 -20.30 5.26 1.79
C ILE A 279 -20.72 6.65 1.26
N ALA A 280 -20.96 7.59 2.18
CA ALA A 280 -21.34 8.97 1.85
C ALA A 280 -20.19 9.79 1.23
N GLY A 281 -18.95 9.35 1.35
CA GLY A 281 -17.77 9.96 0.75
C GLY A 281 -17.55 9.59 -0.72
N LEU A 282 -18.30 8.62 -1.26
CA LEU A 282 -18.21 8.27 -2.67
C LEU A 282 -18.77 9.38 -3.55
N PRO A 283 -18.26 9.54 -4.79
CA PRO A 283 -18.73 10.57 -5.71
C PRO A 283 -20.23 10.45 -6.04
N ALA A 284 -20.82 11.59 -6.41
CA ALA A 284 -22.19 11.61 -6.91
C ALA A 284 -22.34 10.74 -8.16
N GLN A 285 -23.53 10.11 -8.32
CA GLN A 285 -23.81 9.20 -9.43
C GLN A 285 -23.46 9.80 -10.81
N ALA A 286 -23.80 11.07 -11.05
CA ALA A 286 -23.52 11.73 -12.33
C ALA A 286 -22.01 11.76 -12.69
N LYS A 287 -21.12 11.89 -11.69
CA LYS A 287 -19.67 11.82 -11.90
C LYS A 287 -19.27 10.40 -12.30
N VAL A 288 -19.79 9.40 -11.59
CA VAL A 288 -19.48 7.97 -11.88
C VAL A 288 -19.97 7.61 -13.28
N ASP A 289 -21.19 8.02 -13.65
CA ASP A 289 -21.76 7.76 -14.99
C ASP A 289 -20.93 8.41 -16.10
N ALA A 290 -20.45 9.64 -15.89
CA ALA A 290 -19.57 10.33 -16.84
C ALA A 290 -18.23 9.59 -17.02
N ASP A 291 -17.64 9.09 -15.92
CA ASP A 291 -16.37 8.37 -15.98
C ASP A 291 -16.54 6.98 -16.64
N ILE A 292 -17.69 6.30 -16.43
CA ILE A 292 -18.01 5.05 -17.13
C ILE A 292 -18.13 5.31 -18.65
N ALA A 293 -18.81 6.38 -19.04
CA ALA A 293 -18.95 6.75 -20.46
C ALA A 293 -17.58 7.08 -21.08
N ALA A 294 -16.74 7.84 -20.38
CA ALA A 294 -15.38 8.14 -20.81
C ALA A 294 -14.53 6.87 -20.95
N MET A 295 -14.64 5.93 -19.98
CA MET A 295 -13.96 4.65 -20.00
C MET A 295 -14.36 3.79 -21.21
N GLY A 296 -15.67 3.66 -21.47
CA GLY A 296 -16.19 2.91 -22.62
C GLY A 296 -15.67 3.47 -23.94
N LYS A 297 -15.77 4.80 -24.12
CA LYS A 297 -15.23 5.48 -25.31
C LYS A 297 -13.72 5.28 -25.46
N ASN A 298 -12.97 5.40 -24.38
CA ASN A 298 -11.53 5.21 -24.40
C ASN A 298 -11.14 3.78 -24.82
N LEU A 299 -11.90 2.75 -24.39
CA LEU A 299 -11.68 1.37 -24.83
C LEU A 299 -11.93 1.19 -26.34
N GLU A 300 -12.98 1.83 -26.90
CA GLU A 300 -13.20 1.84 -28.35
C GLU A 300 -12.06 2.52 -29.12
N ASP A 301 -11.54 3.62 -28.60
CA ASP A 301 -10.42 4.36 -29.21
C ASP A 301 -9.13 3.54 -29.11
N LEU A 302 -8.84 2.94 -27.94
CA LEU A 302 -7.69 2.05 -27.75
C LEU A 302 -7.71 0.83 -28.68
N ARG A 303 -8.89 0.24 -28.91
CA ARG A 303 -9.03 -0.88 -29.81
C ARG A 303 -8.57 -0.54 -31.24
N LYS A 304 -8.83 0.68 -31.69
CA LYS A 304 -8.46 1.21 -33.01
C LYS A 304 -7.05 1.79 -33.06
N ALA A 305 -6.47 2.08 -31.90
CA ALA A 305 -5.17 2.72 -31.79
C ALA A 305 -4.05 1.86 -32.39
N PRO A 306 -3.06 2.46 -33.07
CA PRO A 306 -1.93 1.71 -33.61
C PRO A 306 -1.07 1.12 -32.49
N LEU A 307 -0.45 -0.03 -32.79
CA LEU A 307 0.59 -0.60 -31.95
C LEU A 307 1.83 0.28 -31.93
N THR A 308 2.43 0.40 -30.78
CA THR A 308 3.72 1.09 -30.65
C THR A 308 4.87 0.12 -30.88
N GLU A 309 5.88 0.56 -31.65
CA GLU A 309 7.17 -0.12 -31.70
C GLU A 309 8.01 0.28 -30.47
N PRO A 310 9.03 -0.53 -30.10
CA PRO A 310 9.96 -0.18 -29.04
C PRO A 310 10.50 1.24 -29.21
N PHE A 311 10.50 2.00 -28.16
CA PHE A 311 10.91 3.40 -28.15
C PHE A 311 11.90 3.65 -27.03
N ASN A 312 12.95 4.39 -27.34
CA ASN A 312 13.86 4.96 -26.36
C ASN A 312 13.96 6.46 -26.62
N GLY A 313 13.49 7.28 -25.68
CA GLY A 313 13.46 8.73 -25.84
C GLY A 313 12.68 9.43 -24.72
N PRO A 314 12.39 10.73 -24.89
CA PRO A 314 11.79 11.52 -23.83
C PRO A 314 10.32 11.16 -23.63
N ALA A 315 9.91 11.21 -22.36
CA ALA A 315 8.55 10.89 -21.95
C ALA A 315 8.09 11.77 -20.78
N ILE A 316 6.79 12.08 -20.75
CA ILE A 316 6.11 12.60 -19.58
C ILE A 316 5.26 11.47 -18.99
N LEU A 317 5.31 11.33 -17.67
CA LEU A 317 4.32 10.60 -16.88
C LEU A 317 3.42 11.63 -16.20
N SER A 318 2.09 11.48 -16.28
CA SER A 318 1.14 12.29 -15.49
C SER A 318 1.42 12.15 -14.00
N GLY A 319 0.86 13.00 -13.16
CA GLY A 319 1.06 12.89 -11.71
C GLY A 319 0.64 11.53 -11.16
N ARG A 320 -0.51 10.99 -11.61
CA ARG A 320 -0.97 9.65 -11.24
C ARG A 320 -0.03 8.55 -11.76
N ALA A 321 0.42 8.65 -12.99
CA ALA A 321 1.38 7.70 -13.56
C ALA A 321 2.75 7.76 -12.86
N SER A 322 3.21 8.96 -12.52
CA SER A 322 4.43 9.18 -11.72
C SER A 322 4.31 8.57 -10.32
N ALA A 323 3.16 8.73 -9.67
CA ALA A 323 2.90 8.17 -8.34
C ALA A 323 3.06 6.63 -8.35
N VAL A 324 2.42 5.93 -9.29
CA VAL A 324 2.59 4.48 -9.46
C VAL A 324 4.04 4.13 -9.81
N PHE A 325 4.67 4.90 -10.68
CA PHE A 325 6.06 4.68 -11.06
C PHE A 325 7.00 4.77 -9.84
N PHE A 326 6.88 5.80 -9.02
CA PHE A 326 7.72 5.94 -7.82
C PHE A 326 7.45 4.84 -6.80
N HIS A 327 6.19 4.43 -6.62
CA HIS A 327 5.82 3.33 -5.75
C HIS A 327 6.55 2.03 -6.16
N GLU A 328 6.51 1.68 -7.45
CA GLU A 328 7.08 0.42 -7.96
C GLU A 328 8.60 0.48 -8.11
N VAL A 329 9.11 1.57 -8.69
CA VAL A 329 10.53 1.65 -9.07
C VAL A 329 11.42 1.99 -7.88
N LEU A 330 10.93 2.81 -6.97
CA LEU A 330 11.69 3.31 -5.84
C LEU A 330 11.17 2.77 -4.50
N GLY A 331 9.86 2.91 -4.22
CA GLY A 331 9.27 2.66 -2.93
C GLY A 331 9.58 1.26 -2.39
N HIS A 332 9.34 0.22 -3.19
CA HIS A 332 9.66 -1.15 -2.78
C HIS A 332 11.15 -1.38 -2.46
N ARG A 333 12.05 -0.61 -3.07
CA ARG A 333 13.49 -0.72 -2.79
C ARG A 333 13.95 0.06 -1.57
N LEU A 334 13.06 0.88 -1.01
CA LEU A 334 13.26 1.61 0.24
C LEU A 334 12.64 0.90 1.45
N GLU A 335 12.01 -0.26 1.26
CA GLU A 335 11.56 -1.15 2.33
C GLU A 335 12.78 -1.80 3.01
N GLY A 336 12.87 -1.69 4.34
CA GLY A 336 14.08 -2.04 5.09
C GLY A 336 14.51 -3.49 4.94
N GLN A 337 13.57 -4.45 4.98
CA GLN A 337 13.88 -5.87 4.81
C GLN A 337 14.57 -6.20 3.49
N ARG A 338 14.38 -5.39 2.45
CA ARG A 338 15.05 -5.52 1.15
C ARG A 338 16.56 -5.26 1.21
N GLN A 339 17.03 -4.69 2.32
CA GLN A 339 18.44 -4.40 2.55
C GLN A 339 19.13 -5.50 3.37
N ARG A 340 18.40 -6.55 3.77
CA ARG A 340 18.90 -7.64 4.62
C ARG A 340 18.73 -9.00 3.93
N GLY A 341 19.63 -9.91 4.25
CA GLY A 341 19.59 -11.31 3.80
C GLY A 341 20.16 -11.55 2.41
N ASP A 342 20.42 -12.82 2.11
CA ASP A 342 21.09 -13.25 0.87
C ASP A 342 20.15 -13.32 -0.33
N GLU A 343 18.84 -13.34 -0.09
CA GLU A 343 17.83 -13.48 -1.14
C GLU A 343 17.43 -12.14 -1.77
N GLU A 344 17.60 -11.04 -1.04
CA GLU A 344 17.23 -9.69 -1.49
C GLU A 344 18.36 -9.00 -2.26
N GLY A 345 17.96 -8.14 -3.20
CA GLY A 345 18.89 -7.48 -4.12
C GLY A 345 19.73 -6.37 -3.49
N GLN A 346 19.35 -5.89 -2.31
CA GLN A 346 20.07 -4.88 -1.52
C GLN A 346 20.45 -3.63 -2.34
N THR A 347 19.52 -3.16 -3.19
CA THR A 347 19.78 -2.17 -4.25
C THR A 347 20.44 -0.90 -3.73
N PHE A 348 20.03 -0.41 -2.56
CA PHE A 348 20.48 0.87 -1.99
C PHE A 348 21.20 0.75 -0.65
N THR A 349 21.54 -0.46 -0.21
CA THR A 349 22.20 -0.70 1.09
C THR A 349 23.46 0.13 1.28
N LYS A 350 24.25 0.33 0.21
CA LYS A 350 25.52 1.07 0.23
C LYS A 350 25.37 2.54 -0.19
N ASP A 351 24.14 3.03 -0.37
CA ASP A 351 23.88 4.37 -0.92
C ASP A 351 23.30 5.37 0.10
N ILE A 352 23.23 4.98 1.37
CA ILE A 352 22.91 5.90 2.45
C ILE A 352 23.90 7.09 2.44
N GLY A 353 23.36 8.30 2.47
CA GLY A 353 24.12 9.55 2.38
C GLY A 353 24.59 9.92 0.97
N LYS A 354 24.21 9.15 -0.06
CA LYS A 354 24.56 9.43 -1.46
C LYS A 354 23.34 9.91 -2.26
N PRO A 355 23.57 10.66 -3.33
CA PRO A 355 22.50 11.03 -4.25
C PRO A 355 22.06 9.82 -5.08
N ILE A 356 20.75 9.53 -5.04
CA ILE A 356 20.09 8.48 -5.84
C ILE A 356 18.99 9.04 -6.74
N LEU A 357 18.61 10.31 -6.51
CA LEU A 357 17.69 11.09 -7.34
C LEU A 357 18.33 12.43 -7.71
N PRO A 358 17.79 13.15 -8.71
CA PRO A 358 18.11 14.56 -8.93
C PRO A 358 17.88 15.40 -7.66
N SER A 359 18.77 16.36 -7.41
CA SER A 359 18.76 17.16 -6.16
C SER A 359 17.52 18.04 -5.95
N PHE A 360 16.66 18.16 -6.94
CA PHE A 360 15.41 18.90 -6.82
C PHE A 360 14.23 18.01 -6.36
N LEU A 361 14.45 16.70 -6.15
CA LEU A 361 13.43 15.76 -5.71
C LEU A 361 13.68 15.32 -4.26
N SER A 362 12.62 15.29 -3.48
CA SER A 362 12.60 14.69 -2.15
C SER A 362 11.44 13.69 -2.05
N VAL A 363 11.63 12.64 -1.26
CA VAL A 363 10.65 11.57 -1.07
C VAL A 363 10.48 11.29 0.40
N ALA A 364 9.23 11.30 0.84
CA ALA A 364 8.86 10.89 2.19
C ALA A 364 7.76 9.84 2.14
N ASP A 365 7.61 9.07 3.22
CA ASP A 365 6.39 8.31 3.49
C ASP A 365 5.73 8.88 4.75
N ASP A 366 4.45 9.23 4.66
CA ASP A 366 3.73 9.88 5.76
C ASP A 366 2.34 9.26 5.98
N PRO A 367 2.27 8.13 6.69
CA PRO A 367 1.00 7.48 6.99
C PRO A 367 0.10 8.28 7.93
N THR A 368 0.60 9.34 8.57
CA THR A 368 -0.21 10.18 9.46
C THR A 368 -1.20 11.10 8.72
N LEU A 369 -1.03 11.23 7.40
CA LEU A 369 -1.93 12.02 6.56
C LEU A 369 -3.15 11.19 6.14
N SER A 370 -4.34 11.63 6.53
CA SER A 370 -5.61 11.00 6.11
C SER A 370 -6.14 11.55 4.79
N THR A 371 -5.68 12.74 4.37
CA THR A 371 -6.14 13.41 3.14
C THR A 371 -5.00 14.19 2.47
N PHE A 372 -5.07 14.31 1.14
CA PHE A 372 -4.21 15.19 0.37
C PHE A 372 -5.03 15.93 -0.69
N ASN A 373 -5.02 17.27 -0.66
CA ASN A 373 -5.80 18.13 -1.56
C ASN A 373 -7.30 17.71 -1.66
N GLY A 374 -7.90 17.31 -0.53
CA GLY A 374 -9.30 16.88 -0.47
C GLY A 374 -9.54 15.42 -0.88
N THR A 375 -8.53 14.70 -1.35
CA THR A 375 -8.60 13.26 -1.64
C THR A 375 -8.23 12.49 -0.37
N GLN A 376 -9.05 11.52 0.02
CA GLN A 376 -8.74 10.59 1.11
C GLN A 376 -7.61 9.65 0.71
N LEU A 377 -6.72 9.36 1.65
CA LEU A 377 -5.56 8.50 1.43
C LEU A 377 -5.79 7.11 2.02
N SER A 378 -5.56 6.08 1.22
CA SER A 378 -5.72 4.68 1.62
C SER A 378 -4.57 4.16 2.49
N GLY A 379 -3.41 4.80 2.41
CA GLY A 379 -2.22 4.42 3.19
C GLY A 379 -2.15 5.08 4.57
N HIS A 380 -3.25 5.69 5.04
CA HIS A 380 -3.32 6.30 6.36
C HIS A 380 -3.53 5.26 7.46
N TYR A 381 -2.78 5.38 8.55
CA TYR A 381 -2.96 4.67 9.83
C TYR A 381 -2.31 5.46 10.96
N ASP A 382 -2.75 5.21 12.20
CA ASP A 382 -2.18 5.84 13.40
C ASP A 382 -1.11 4.97 14.07
N PHE A 383 -1.23 3.64 13.95
CA PHE A 383 -0.27 2.65 14.41
C PHE A 383 -0.05 1.61 13.32
N ASP A 384 1.19 1.12 13.20
CA ASP A 384 1.49 0.00 12.34
C ASP A 384 1.07 -1.34 12.95
N ASP A 385 1.17 -2.44 12.21
CA ASP A 385 0.70 -3.76 12.64
C ASP A 385 1.66 -4.44 13.65
N GLU A 386 2.65 -3.70 14.16
CA GLU A 386 3.50 -4.06 15.28
C GLU A 386 3.25 -3.19 16.52
N GLY A 387 2.21 -2.35 16.47
CA GLY A 387 1.81 -1.44 17.54
C GLY A 387 2.71 -0.20 17.70
N GLU A 388 3.55 0.09 16.71
CA GLU A 388 4.39 1.27 16.68
C GLU A 388 3.64 2.48 16.11
N PRO A 389 3.81 3.69 16.67
CA PRO A 389 3.16 4.88 16.14
C PRO A 389 3.59 5.18 14.70
N ALA A 390 2.64 5.44 13.84
CA ALA A 390 2.89 5.96 12.51
C ALA A 390 3.68 7.27 12.57
N ARG A 391 4.64 7.43 11.66
CA ARG A 391 5.49 8.63 11.59
C ARG A 391 5.77 8.99 10.16
N ARG A 392 5.89 10.28 9.89
CA ARG A 392 6.51 10.73 8.66
C ARG A 392 7.99 10.34 8.65
N VAL A 393 8.43 9.71 7.57
CA VAL A 393 9.82 9.33 7.34
C VAL A 393 10.31 10.01 6.07
N ASP A 394 11.28 10.92 6.20
CA ASP A 394 11.95 11.55 5.06
C ASP A 394 13.02 10.58 4.52
N LEU A 395 12.66 9.84 3.48
CA LEU A 395 13.47 8.78 2.88
C LEU A 395 14.62 9.37 2.05
N ILE A 396 14.30 10.38 1.25
CA ILE A 396 15.23 11.08 0.36
C ILE A 396 15.01 12.57 0.51
N ASP A 397 16.10 13.30 0.74
CA ASP A 397 16.11 14.74 0.92
C ASP A 397 17.09 15.36 -0.08
N ASP A 398 16.59 16.26 -0.93
CA ASP A 398 17.36 16.86 -2.02
C ASP A 398 18.17 15.84 -2.84
N GLY A 399 17.51 14.74 -3.20
CA GLY A 399 18.08 13.62 -3.97
C GLY A 399 18.93 12.64 -3.17
N VAL A 400 19.26 12.93 -1.90
CA VAL A 400 20.17 12.13 -1.06
C VAL A 400 19.37 11.16 -0.19
N LEU A 401 19.68 9.86 -0.29
CA LEU A 401 19.08 8.80 0.52
C LEU A 401 19.46 8.94 2.00
N LYS A 402 18.47 8.97 2.88
CA LYS A 402 18.65 9.15 4.34
C LYS A 402 18.37 7.88 5.14
N THR A 403 17.31 7.16 4.82
CA THR A 403 16.83 6.01 5.60
C THR A 403 15.93 5.10 4.76
N PHE A 404 15.42 4.07 5.39
CA PHE A 404 14.49 3.08 4.84
C PHE A 404 13.19 3.05 5.66
N LEU A 405 12.14 2.42 5.11
CA LEU A 405 10.91 2.11 5.85
C LEU A 405 11.15 0.89 6.72
N MET A 406 11.07 1.06 8.03
CA MET A 406 11.47 0.06 8.99
C MET A 406 10.29 -0.50 9.77
N SER A 407 10.20 -1.84 9.81
CA SER A 407 9.47 -2.62 10.80
C SER A 407 10.37 -2.93 12.00
N ARG A 408 9.89 -3.76 12.92
CA ARG A 408 10.69 -4.27 14.04
C ARG A 408 11.76 -5.31 13.62
N LEU A 409 12.00 -5.45 12.32
CA LEU A 409 13.14 -6.19 11.79
C LEU A 409 14.32 -5.23 11.55
N PRO A 410 15.35 -5.22 12.41
CA PRO A 410 16.54 -4.39 12.23
C PRO A 410 17.33 -4.74 10.98
N ILE A 411 18.00 -3.73 10.42
CA ILE A 411 19.00 -3.91 9.36
C ILE A 411 20.27 -3.17 9.73
N ALA A 412 21.36 -3.39 8.98
CA ALA A 412 22.64 -2.72 9.24
C ALA A 412 22.47 -1.18 9.33
N ASN A 413 22.91 -0.61 10.45
CA ASN A 413 22.82 0.81 10.82
C ASN A 413 21.41 1.34 11.18
N PHE A 414 20.36 0.52 11.10
CA PHE A 414 19.00 0.91 11.47
C PHE A 414 18.41 -0.14 12.42
N ALA A 415 18.47 0.15 13.70
CA ALA A 415 18.16 -0.81 14.76
C ALA A 415 16.68 -0.84 15.17
N ASN A 416 15.91 0.21 14.87
CA ASN A 416 14.57 0.41 15.38
C ASN A 416 13.54 0.55 14.27
N SER A 417 12.28 0.21 14.58
CA SER A 417 11.12 0.54 13.74
C SER A 417 10.94 2.05 13.62
N ASN A 418 10.40 2.46 12.50
CA ASN A 418 9.93 3.84 12.30
C ASN A 418 8.43 3.93 12.00
N GLY A 419 7.67 2.90 12.42
CA GLY A 419 6.22 2.86 12.32
C GLY A 419 5.73 2.49 10.92
N HIS A 420 6.46 1.61 10.23
CA HIS A 420 6.10 1.11 8.90
C HIS A 420 6.04 -0.41 8.82
N GLY A 421 5.94 -1.09 9.95
CA GLY A 421 5.73 -2.54 10.03
C GLY A 421 4.31 -2.91 9.65
N ARG A 422 4.06 -3.37 8.40
CA ARG A 422 2.70 -3.63 7.93
C ARG A 422 2.54 -5.03 7.35
N ALA A 423 1.38 -5.61 7.59
CA ALA A 423 1.00 -6.95 7.11
C ALA A 423 -0.50 -7.08 6.86
N GLN A 424 -0.86 -8.01 6.04
CA GLN A 424 -2.19 -8.60 6.00
C GLN A 424 -2.29 -9.63 7.13
N THR A 425 -3.44 -9.76 7.76
CA THR A 425 -3.74 -10.82 8.74
C THR A 425 -3.28 -12.19 8.22
N GLY A 426 -2.57 -12.94 9.04
CA GLY A 426 -1.94 -14.20 8.68
C GLY A 426 -0.53 -14.08 8.12
N LYS A 427 0.06 -12.88 8.16
CA LYS A 427 1.43 -12.60 7.69
C LYS A 427 2.22 -11.87 8.77
N LEU A 428 3.56 -12.01 8.71
CA LEU A 428 4.43 -11.21 9.57
C LEU A 428 4.65 -9.82 8.97
N PRO A 429 4.60 -8.77 9.80
CA PRO A 429 4.89 -7.41 9.38
C PRO A 429 6.30 -7.24 8.82
N THR A 430 6.41 -6.41 7.79
CA THR A 430 7.65 -5.95 7.19
C THR A 430 7.57 -4.45 6.93
N GLY A 431 8.71 -3.80 6.70
CA GLY A 431 8.70 -2.40 6.29
C GLY A 431 7.95 -2.24 4.97
N ARG A 432 6.86 -1.47 4.97
CA ARG A 432 6.02 -1.24 3.78
C ARG A 432 5.67 0.24 3.65
N GLN A 433 5.36 0.63 2.43
CA GLN A 433 4.86 1.97 2.11
C GLN A 433 3.47 2.18 2.73
N GLY A 434 3.21 3.41 3.20
CA GLY A 434 1.90 3.92 3.57
C GLY A 434 1.45 4.95 2.53
N ASN A 435 1.80 6.22 2.76
CA ASN A 435 1.57 7.33 1.83
C ASN A 435 2.91 7.83 1.29
N LEU A 436 3.36 7.28 0.17
CA LEU A 436 4.59 7.73 -0.48
C LEU A 436 4.38 9.09 -1.16
N ILE A 437 5.16 10.09 -0.80
CA ILE A 437 5.01 11.49 -1.25
C ILE A 437 6.29 11.94 -1.93
N VAL A 438 6.19 12.27 -3.20
CA VAL A 438 7.27 12.87 -3.99
C VAL A 438 7.05 14.37 -4.10
N THR A 439 8.04 15.15 -3.72
CA THR A 439 8.04 16.61 -3.82
C THR A 439 9.19 17.09 -4.70
N SER A 440 9.01 18.24 -5.33
CA SER A 440 10.00 18.83 -6.22
C SER A 440 10.19 20.32 -5.94
N SER A 441 11.42 20.77 -5.94
CA SER A 441 11.78 22.19 -5.87
C SER A 441 11.96 22.84 -7.26
N LYS A 442 11.85 22.06 -8.34
CA LYS A 442 11.95 22.51 -9.72
C LYS A 442 10.68 22.16 -10.49
N THR A 443 9.67 22.99 -10.33
CA THR A 443 8.37 22.83 -10.97
C THR A 443 8.16 23.79 -12.11
N VAL A 444 7.39 23.36 -13.10
CA VAL A 444 6.92 24.16 -14.25
C VAL A 444 5.43 23.90 -14.44
N SER A 445 4.75 24.72 -15.27
CA SER A 445 3.36 24.41 -15.64
C SER A 445 3.28 23.19 -16.58
N ASP A 446 2.11 22.52 -16.64
CA ASP A 446 1.84 21.43 -17.59
C ASP A 446 2.19 21.81 -19.04
N ALA A 447 1.85 23.02 -19.46
CA ALA A 447 2.13 23.50 -20.80
C ALA A 447 3.63 23.64 -21.05
N GLU A 448 4.39 24.11 -20.06
CA GLU A 448 5.85 24.19 -20.14
C GLU A 448 6.49 22.81 -20.12
N LEU A 449 6.00 21.90 -19.25
CA LEU A 449 6.49 20.52 -19.20
C LEU A 449 6.31 19.84 -20.56
N ARG A 450 5.15 20.03 -21.21
CA ARG A 450 4.88 19.55 -22.56
C ARG A 450 5.79 20.19 -23.61
N ALA A 451 6.03 21.49 -23.52
CA ALA A 451 6.97 22.17 -24.42
C ALA A 451 8.41 21.65 -24.27
N MET A 452 8.82 21.34 -23.03
CA MET A 452 10.10 20.70 -22.75
C MET A 452 10.19 19.29 -23.34
N LEU A 453 9.12 18.48 -23.29
CA LEU A 453 9.06 17.17 -23.97
C LEU A 453 9.34 17.30 -25.47
N ILE A 454 8.65 18.25 -26.13
CA ILE A 454 8.81 18.50 -27.56
C ILE A 454 10.25 18.97 -27.86
N ALA A 455 10.81 19.85 -27.03
CA ALA A 455 12.19 20.35 -27.22
C ALA A 455 13.21 19.22 -27.05
N GLU A 456 13.04 18.35 -26.06
CA GLU A 456 13.92 17.22 -25.81
C GLU A 456 13.82 16.17 -26.92
N ALA A 457 12.61 15.91 -27.45
CA ALA A 457 12.41 15.04 -28.60
C ALA A 457 13.13 15.59 -29.86
N LYS A 458 13.03 16.91 -30.14
CA LYS A 458 13.75 17.56 -31.22
C LYS A 458 15.26 17.44 -31.06
N LYS A 459 15.78 17.69 -29.87
CA LYS A 459 17.22 17.58 -29.52
C LYS A 459 17.75 16.17 -29.80
N GLN A 460 16.95 15.15 -29.56
CA GLN A 460 17.28 13.75 -29.80
C GLN A 460 16.93 13.28 -31.21
N ASN A 461 16.53 14.16 -32.13
CA ASN A 461 16.09 13.85 -33.50
C ASN A 461 14.95 12.79 -33.54
N LYS A 462 14.03 12.84 -32.55
CA LYS A 462 12.84 12.01 -32.51
C LYS A 462 11.65 12.75 -33.13
N ALA A 463 10.77 12.03 -33.83
CA ALA A 463 9.55 12.60 -34.41
C ALA A 463 8.49 12.92 -33.33
N TYR A 464 8.59 12.30 -32.17
CA TYR A 464 7.65 12.45 -31.02
C TYR A 464 8.33 12.13 -29.69
N GLY A 465 7.72 12.57 -28.61
CA GLY A 465 7.89 12.03 -27.25
C GLY A 465 6.65 11.25 -26.83
N LEU A 466 6.73 10.50 -25.74
CA LEU A 466 5.58 9.77 -25.18
C LEU A 466 4.95 10.54 -24.01
N TYR A 467 3.63 10.47 -23.89
CA TYR A 467 2.88 10.93 -22.73
C TYR A 467 2.10 9.76 -22.15
N PHE A 468 2.44 9.36 -20.93
CA PHE A 468 1.76 8.32 -20.17
C PHE A 468 0.70 8.99 -19.29
N GLU A 469 -0.55 8.97 -19.74
CA GLU A 469 -1.65 9.60 -19.02
C GLU A 469 -2.08 8.77 -17.81
N ASP A 470 -2.12 7.43 -17.96
CA ASP A 470 -2.57 6.54 -16.90
C ASP A 470 -1.81 5.22 -16.90
N ILE A 471 -1.55 4.73 -15.70
CA ILE A 471 -0.86 3.47 -15.41
C ILE A 471 -1.73 2.67 -14.43
N SER A 472 -1.92 1.38 -14.69
CA SER A 472 -2.74 0.52 -13.82
C SER A 472 -1.98 0.02 -12.61
N SER A 473 -0.79 -0.47 -12.85
CA SER A 473 0.02 -1.18 -11.87
C SER A 473 1.44 -1.38 -12.41
N GLY A 474 2.29 -1.93 -11.57
CA GLY A 474 3.61 -2.38 -11.97
C GLY A 474 4.03 -3.57 -11.13
N PHE A 475 5.24 -4.00 -11.34
CA PHE A 475 5.93 -4.91 -10.43
C PHE A 475 7.42 -4.59 -10.41
N ALA A 476 8.01 -4.76 -9.24
CA ALA A 476 9.43 -4.62 -9.02
C ALA A 476 10.05 -5.99 -8.73
N VAL A 477 11.14 -6.33 -9.43
CA VAL A 477 11.96 -7.47 -9.07
C VAL A 477 13.02 -6.99 -8.09
N THR A 478 12.92 -7.42 -6.84
CA THR A 478 13.85 -7.05 -5.76
C THR A 478 14.80 -8.18 -5.39
N GLN A 479 14.52 -9.41 -5.80
CA GLN A 479 15.30 -10.58 -5.48
C GLN A 479 16.68 -10.59 -6.15
N ARG A 480 17.71 -11.06 -5.43
CA ARG A 480 19.11 -11.14 -5.91
C ARG A 480 19.30 -12.13 -7.04
N SER A 481 18.49 -13.18 -7.11
CA SER A 481 18.55 -14.22 -8.13
C SER A 481 18.10 -13.78 -9.52
N SER A 482 17.53 -12.58 -9.65
CA SER A 482 17.00 -12.03 -10.90
C SER A 482 17.58 -10.65 -11.20
N PRO A 483 17.65 -10.23 -12.47
CA PRO A 483 18.00 -8.86 -12.82
C PRO A 483 17.08 -7.87 -12.08
N GLN A 484 17.68 -6.85 -11.48
CA GLN A 484 16.94 -5.78 -10.78
C GLN A 484 16.19 -4.90 -11.80
N ALA A 485 15.08 -5.43 -12.30
CA ALA A 485 14.25 -4.79 -13.31
C ALA A 485 12.91 -4.36 -12.69
N PHE A 486 12.24 -3.48 -13.37
CA PHE A 486 10.85 -3.14 -13.15
C PHE A 486 10.07 -3.21 -14.46
N SER A 487 8.79 -3.44 -14.35
CA SER A 487 7.86 -3.28 -15.45
C SER A 487 6.63 -2.55 -14.94
N VAL A 488 6.19 -1.57 -15.69
CA VAL A 488 4.99 -0.79 -15.42
C VAL A 488 4.06 -0.91 -16.62
N ILE A 489 2.77 -1.12 -16.34
CA ILE A 489 1.75 -1.40 -17.35
C ILE A 489 0.91 -0.14 -17.59
N PRO A 490 1.24 0.65 -18.63
CA PRO A 490 0.45 1.80 -19.00
C PRO A 490 -0.92 1.40 -19.56
N LEU A 491 -1.93 2.19 -19.23
CA LEU A 491 -3.29 2.06 -19.75
C LEU A 491 -3.58 2.98 -20.91
N VAL A 492 -3.07 4.21 -20.83
CA VAL A 492 -3.29 5.25 -21.83
C VAL A 492 -1.97 5.95 -22.14
N VAL A 493 -1.58 5.88 -23.40
CA VAL A 493 -0.30 6.46 -23.89
C VAL A 493 -0.54 7.22 -25.19
N TYR A 494 0.04 8.40 -25.29
CA TYR A 494 0.00 9.21 -26.51
C TYR A 494 1.39 9.46 -27.06
N ARG A 495 1.50 9.52 -28.40
CA ARG A 495 2.61 10.17 -29.10
C ARG A 495 2.33 11.66 -29.18
N VAL A 496 3.25 12.46 -28.65
CA VAL A 496 3.23 13.93 -28.72
C VAL A 496 4.21 14.34 -29.80
N TYR A 497 3.72 14.76 -30.95
CA TYR A 497 4.54 15.02 -32.12
C TYR A 497 5.24 16.38 -32.07
N VAL A 498 6.47 16.41 -32.59
CA VAL A 498 7.32 17.63 -32.65
C VAL A 498 6.91 18.64 -33.73
N ASP A 499 6.11 18.23 -34.70
CA ASP A 499 5.61 19.05 -35.81
C ASP A 499 4.28 19.74 -35.54
N GLY A 500 3.71 19.51 -34.34
CA GLY A 500 2.47 20.18 -33.87
C GLY A 500 1.18 19.54 -34.38
N ARG A 501 1.23 18.37 -35.03
CA ARG A 501 0.01 17.60 -35.31
C ARG A 501 -0.63 17.12 -34.00
N PRO A 502 -1.93 16.77 -34.03
CA PRO A 502 -2.63 16.25 -32.84
C PRO A 502 -1.92 15.02 -32.26
N ASP A 503 -2.06 14.85 -30.93
CA ASP A 503 -1.57 13.67 -30.24
C ASP A 503 -2.26 12.41 -30.75
N GLU A 504 -1.49 11.34 -30.83
CA GLU A 504 -1.98 10.05 -31.30
C GLU A 504 -2.01 9.04 -30.14
N LEU A 505 -3.21 8.56 -29.82
CA LEU A 505 -3.38 7.46 -28.87
C LEU A 505 -2.72 6.19 -29.43
N VAL A 506 -1.92 5.49 -28.61
CA VAL A 506 -1.23 4.26 -28.99
C VAL A 506 -1.42 3.17 -27.93
N ARG A 507 -1.18 1.92 -28.30
CA ARG A 507 -1.34 0.76 -27.40
C ARG A 507 -0.17 -0.20 -27.46
N GLY A 508 -0.14 -1.14 -26.52
CA GLY A 508 0.86 -2.20 -26.50
C GLY A 508 2.23 -1.75 -26.01
N VAL A 509 2.27 -0.76 -25.13
CA VAL A 509 3.50 -0.22 -24.54
C VAL A 509 3.70 -0.80 -23.14
N SER A 510 4.90 -1.24 -22.81
CA SER A 510 5.37 -1.50 -21.45
C SER A 510 6.60 -0.68 -21.16
N ILE A 511 6.63 0.01 -20.04
CA ILE A 511 7.84 0.70 -19.56
C ILE A 511 8.74 -0.35 -18.91
N VAL A 512 10.01 -0.35 -19.30
CA VAL A 512 11.02 -1.28 -18.77
C VAL A 512 12.30 -0.52 -18.47
N GLY A 513 13.14 -1.10 -17.62
CA GLY A 513 14.45 -0.51 -17.34
C GLY A 513 14.99 -0.93 -15.99
N THR A 514 16.14 -0.37 -15.65
CA THR A 514 16.73 -0.45 -14.32
C THR A 514 16.39 0.82 -13.54
N PRO A 515 16.07 0.71 -12.25
CA PRO A 515 15.63 1.85 -11.44
C PRO A 515 16.58 3.04 -11.51
N GLN A 516 17.86 2.81 -11.24
CA GLN A 516 18.87 3.87 -11.18
C GLN A 516 19.02 4.64 -12.50
N THR A 517 18.87 3.95 -13.64
CA THR A 517 19.00 4.60 -14.94
C THR A 517 17.86 5.59 -15.16
N VAL A 518 16.62 5.19 -14.92
CA VAL A 518 15.44 6.03 -15.20
C VAL A 518 15.33 7.18 -14.18
N LEU A 519 15.55 6.90 -12.90
CA LEU A 519 15.46 7.90 -11.83
C LEU A 519 16.43 9.08 -12.06
N ASN A 520 17.63 8.81 -12.54
CA ASN A 520 18.64 9.86 -12.87
C ASN A 520 18.32 10.64 -14.16
N ARG A 521 17.32 10.23 -14.94
CA ARG A 521 16.89 10.89 -16.17
C ARG A 521 15.71 11.84 -15.99
N ILE A 522 15.20 12.01 -14.77
CA ILE A 522 14.12 12.98 -14.47
C ILE A 522 14.71 14.40 -14.60
N VAL A 523 14.06 15.25 -15.38
CA VAL A 523 14.58 16.59 -15.79
C VAL A 523 13.81 17.73 -15.13
N ALA A 524 12.51 17.57 -15.00
CA ALA A 524 11.59 18.55 -14.41
C ALA A 524 10.29 17.87 -14.00
N THR A 525 9.50 18.57 -13.17
CA THR A 525 8.16 18.15 -12.78
C THR A 525 7.17 19.30 -12.96
N ASP A 526 5.87 18.98 -12.99
CA ASP A 526 4.84 20.00 -12.82
C ASP A 526 4.67 20.43 -11.36
N ASP A 527 3.73 21.34 -11.11
CA ASP A 527 3.38 21.87 -9.79
C ASP A 527 2.05 21.31 -9.24
N SER A 528 1.50 20.28 -9.89
CA SER A 528 0.15 19.76 -9.65
C SER A 528 0.17 18.27 -9.25
N PRO A 529 0.65 17.92 -8.03
CA PRO A 529 0.74 16.53 -7.61
C PRO A 529 -0.64 15.87 -7.55
N GLN A 530 -0.70 14.64 -8.04
CA GLN A 530 -1.90 13.80 -8.08
C GLN A 530 -1.76 12.61 -7.15
N VAL A 531 -2.91 12.09 -6.69
CA VAL A 531 -2.98 10.94 -5.79
C VAL A 531 -3.31 9.68 -6.58
N PHE A 532 -2.58 8.62 -6.29
CA PHE A 532 -2.95 7.24 -6.59
C PHE A 532 -3.26 6.53 -5.29
N ASN A 533 -4.47 6.00 -5.16
CA ASN A 533 -4.87 5.06 -4.11
C ASN A 533 -4.93 3.66 -4.67
N GLY A 534 -4.42 2.68 -3.93
CA GLY A 534 -4.38 1.31 -4.40
C GLY A 534 -4.10 0.28 -3.30
N GLU A 535 -3.84 -0.93 -3.75
CA GLU A 535 -3.42 -2.04 -2.90
C GLU A 535 -2.07 -2.54 -3.38
N CYS A 536 -1.18 -2.76 -2.44
CA CYS A 536 0.18 -3.23 -2.70
C CYS A 536 0.37 -4.63 -2.13
N GLY A 537 0.67 -5.59 -3.01
CA GLY A 537 0.96 -6.97 -2.64
C GLY A 537 2.45 -7.23 -2.53
N ALA A 538 2.90 -7.80 -1.40
CA ALA A 538 4.27 -8.26 -1.21
C ALA A 538 4.31 -9.47 -0.26
N GLU A 539 5.49 -9.81 0.28
CA GLU A 539 5.66 -10.96 1.19
C GLU A 539 4.79 -10.90 2.45
N SER A 540 4.54 -9.70 2.98
CA SER A 540 3.64 -9.49 4.11
C SER A 540 2.16 -9.38 3.72
N GLY A 541 1.78 -9.79 2.51
CA GLY A 541 0.41 -9.77 2.00
C GLY A 541 0.05 -8.47 1.29
N THR A 542 -1.26 -8.25 1.15
CA THR A 542 -1.86 -7.09 0.46
C THR A 542 -2.30 -6.06 1.48
N ILE A 543 -1.81 -4.83 1.34
CA ILE A 543 -2.13 -3.70 2.21
C ILE A 543 -2.59 -2.48 1.41
N PRO A 544 -3.47 -1.63 1.96
CA PRO A 544 -3.82 -0.37 1.33
C PRO A 544 -2.64 0.62 1.36
N VAL A 545 -2.47 1.34 0.25
CA VAL A 545 -1.38 2.32 0.09
C VAL A 545 -1.84 3.53 -0.71
N SER A 546 -1.14 4.65 -0.55
CA SER A 546 -1.27 5.80 -1.45
C SER A 546 0.11 6.21 -1.97
N ALA A 547 0.13 6.75 -3.17
CA ALA A 547 1.31 7.43 -3.69
C ALA A 547 0.90 8.80 -4.28
N ILE A 548 1.73 9.80 -4.06
CA ILE A 548 1.47 11.18 -4.42
C ILE A 548 2.70 11.71 -5.17
N ALA A 549 2.52 12.15 -6.39
CA ALA A 549 3.63 12.70 -7.17
C ALA A 549 3.14 13.77 -8.15
N PRO A 550 4.00 14.74 -8.50
CA PRO A 550 3.78 15.62 -9.64
C PRO A 550 3.98 14.86 -10.96
N ALA A 551 3.45 15.37 -12.07
CA ALA A 551 3.85 14.88 -13.38
C ALA A 551 5.35 15.13 -13.60
N MET A 552 6.01 14.21 -14.28
CA MET A 552 7.47 14.29 -14.48
C MET A 552 7.87 14.11 -15.94
N LEU A 553 8.86 14.88 -16.36
CA LEU A 553 9.56 14.69 -17.63
C LEU A 553 10.83 13.87 -17.41
N VAL A 554 10.94 12.77 -18.10
CA VAL A 554 12.14 11.93 -18.17
C VAL A 554 12.78 12.12 -19.54
N SER A 555 14.08 12.43 -19.59
CA SER A 555 14.79 12.68 -20.85
C SER A 555 14.95 11.42 -21.70
N GLU A 556 14.96 10.25 -21.08
CA GLU A 556 15.11 8.97 -21.76
C GLU A 556 14.37 7.88 -21.00
N MET A 557 13.31 7.36 -21.62
CA MET A 557 12.49 6.26 -21.14
C MET A 557 12.54 5.13 -22.16
N GLU A 558 12.89 3.94 -21.69
CA GLU A 558 12.87 2.75 -22.53
C GLU A 558 11.51 2.07 -22.45
N THR A 559 10.94 1.77 -23.61
CA THR A 559 9.72 1.00 -23.73
C THR A 559 9.90 -0.19 -24.63
N GLN A 560 9.22 -1.25 -24.31
CA GLN A 560 9.13 -2.43 -25.14
C GLN A 560 7.68 -2.67 -25.59
N LYS A 561 7.54 -3.48 -26.63
CA LYS A 561 6.24 -3.95 -27.06
C LYS A 561 5.69 -4.93 -26.03
N GLN A 562 4.47 -4.68 -25.58
CA GLN A 562 3.79 -5.61 -24.71
C GLN A 562 3.59 -6.97 -25.41
N GLN A 563 3.78 -8.07 -24.68
CA GLN A 563 3.52 -9.39 -25.23
C GLN A 563 2.07 -9.50 -25.65
N GLN A 564 1.86 -9.85 -26.90
CA GLN A 564 0.53 -10.19 -27.42
C GLN A 564 0.23 -11.65 -27.08
N GLY A 565 -0.98 -11.92 -26.64
CA GLY A 565 -1.48 -13.29 -26.61
C GLY A 565 -1.50 -13.87 -28.01
N THR A 566 -1.13 -15.14 -28.15
CA THR A 566 -1.20 -15.87 -29.43
C THR A 566 -2.63 -16.28 -29.79
N ALA A 567 -3.57 -16.15 -28.84
CA ALA A 567 -4.97 -16.44 -29.04
C ALA A 567 -5.63 -15.31 -29.87
N ARG A 568 -6.13 -15.67 -31.04
CA ARG A 568 -6.94 -14.73 -31.85
C ARG A 568 -8.25 -14.39 -31.13
N PRO A 569 -8.88 -13.23 -31.45
CA PRO A 569 -10.16 -12.78 -30.89
C PRO A 569 -11.24 -13.83 -30.97
N PRO A 570 -12.25 -13.69 -30.12
CA PRO A 570 -13.04 -14.83 -29.67
C PRO A 570 -13.45 -15.72 -30.82
N ILE A 571 -13.18 -17.00 -30.66
CA ILE A 571 -13.65 -18.05 -31.58
C ILE A 571 -15.18 -17.98 -31.68
N LEU A 572 -15.85 -17.53 -30.63
CA LEU A 572 -17.25 -17.15 -30.61
C LEU A 572 -17.38 -15.64 -30.53
N PRO A 573 -18.12 -14.98 -31.45
CA PRO A 573 -18.49 -13.57 -31.25
C PRO A 573 -19.35 -13.45 -29.99
N PRO A 574 -19.33 -12.29 -29.31
CA PRO A 574 -20.23 -12.06 -28.19
C PRO A 574 -21.69 -12.24 -28.63
N PRO A 575 -22.58 -12.72 -27.74
CA PRO A 575 -23.99 -12.83 -28.08
C PRO A 575 -24.53 -11.45 -28.49
N PRO A 576 -25.42 -11.38 -29.49
CA PRO A 576 -26.01 -10.10 -29.89
C PRO A 576 -26.70 -9.44 -28.70
N ALA A 577 -26.58 -8.11 -28.59
CA ALA A 577 -27.10 -7.33 -27.46
C ALA A 577 -28.63 -7.50 -27.24
N ASP A 578 -29.36 -7.96 -28.25
CA ASP A 578 -30.81 -8.16 -28.29
C ASP A 578 -31.26 -9.64 -28.23
N VAL A 579 -30.60 -10.46 -27.43
CA VAL A 579 -31.19 -11.77 -27.13
C VAL A 579 -32.43 -11.52 -26.28
N PRO A 580 -33.67 -11.78 -26.80
CA PRO A 580 -34.87 -11.65 -25.98
C PRO A 580 -34.72 -12.55 -24.76
N ALA A 581 -35.04 -12.01 -23.56
CA ALA A 581 -35.08 -12.81 -22.35
C ALA A 581 -35.84 -14.13 -22.66
N ALA A 582 -35.21 -15.29 -22.37
CA ALA A 582 -35.85 -16.57 -22.58
C ALA A 582 -37.22 -16.51 -21.90
N LYS A 583 -38.28 -16.70 -22.69
CA LYS A 583 -39.63 -16.83 -22.14
C LYS A 583 -39.57 -17.93 -21.09
N GLU A 584 -39.91 -17.61 -19.85
CA GLU A 584 -40.09 -18.62 -18.81
C GLU A 584 -40.94 -19.75 -19.38
N VAL A 585 -40.34 -20.91 -19.55
CA VAL A 585 -41.09 -22.13 -19.82
C VAL A 585 -41.82 -22.47 -18.52
N ARG A 586 -43.13 -22.19 -18.49
CA ARG A 586 -44.00 -22.55 -17.37
C ARG A 586 -44.15 -24.07 -17.28
#